data_a93f88c1ce801b26e86f25f562a729e2
#
_entry.id   a93f88c1ce801b26e86f25f562a729e2
#
_cell.length_a   1.000
_cell.length_b   1.000
_cell.length_c   1.000
_cell.angle_alpha   90.00
_cell.angle_beta   90.00
_cell.angle_gamma   90.00
#
_symmetry.space_group_name_H-M   'P 1'
#
loop_
_entity.id
_entity.type
_entity.pdbx_description
1 polymer ?
#
loop_
_entity_poly.entity_id
_entity_poly.type
_entity_poly.pdbx_seq_one_letter_code
_entity_poly.pdbx_strand_id
1 'polypeptide(L)'
;MIEYKKRILANGLTVVVNRDKASKLAAVNILYKVGARNENPARTGFAHLFEHLMFRGTREIPNFDLPVQMACGDNNAFTNNDYTDFYITLPKDNIETALWLESDRMEGLDITPEKLEAEKRVVIEEFRQRYLNQPYGDQPMLLRALAYKVHPYRWATIGLTPDHIAGATLDDVQAFYRTHYHPSNAILSVSADFDEERMLDLAEKWFAPLADRTVTPQPIPREPQQEAPRRETVERDVPATTLSLAFHMGGRTSQDFYTADLVSDLLSGGDSSRLYKHLVQEQRLLASVNAYISGDIDPGLFVFTGQLLPGTAPEQAEAAFRAEIEALQSIPASDYEVEKVKNKFEANTLFGELNVMNKAMNLGFYEMLGDLQLINGEVAAYRAVTTGDILAFSRRTFRPGNCSTLIYKAKK
;
A
#
# COMPACT_ATOMS: atom_id res chain seq x y z
N MET A 1 22.48 2.99 -8.85
CA MET A 1 22.27 1.53 -8.68
C MET A 1 22.49 1.21 -7.21
N ILE A 2 21.54 0.55 -6.57
CA ILE A 2 21.60 0.14 -5.17
C ILE A 2 22.27 -1.23 -5.10
N GLU A 3 23.46 -1.29 -4.48
CA GLU A 3 24.16 -2.54 -4.18
C GLU A 3 23.60 -3.12 -2.90
N TYR A 4 23.49 -4.44 -2.81
CA TYR A 4 22.95 -5.13 -1.65
C TYR A 4 23.56 -6.52 -1.48
N LYS A 5 23.52 -7.01 -0.24
CA LYS A 5 23.76 -8.41 0.08
C LYS A 5 22.54 -9.02 0.75
N LYS A 6 22.37 -10.32 0.56
CA LYS A 6 21.24 -11.09 1.09
C LYS A 6 21.72 -12.34 1.81
N ARG A 7 21.09 -12.63 2.96
CA ARG A 7 21.29 -13.88 3.73
C ARG A 7 19.93 -14.40 4.20
N ILE A 8 19.70 -15.68 4.11
CA ILE A 8 18.54 -16.33 4.73
C ILE A 8 19.04 -17.04 5.98
N LEU A 9 18.51 -16.68 7.13
CA LEU A 9 18.87 -17.30 8.41
C LEU A 9 18.26 -18.69 8.55
N ALA A 10 18.80 -19.50 9.48
CA ALA A 10 18.34 -20.88 9.70
C ALA A 10 16.84 -20.97 10.06
N ASN A 11 16.27 -19.93 10.68
CA ASN A 11 14.86 -19.82 11.01
C ASN A 11 13.99 -19.27 9.88
N GLY A 12 14.54 -19.10 8.67
CA GLY A 12 13.81 -18.63 7.49
C GLY A 12 13.71 -17.13 7.33
N LEU A 13 14.16 -16.30 8.29
CA LEU A 13 14.19 -14.85 8.11
C LEU A 13 15.10 -14.48 6.93
N THR A 14 14.56 -13.71 6.00
CA THR A 14 15.36 -13.12 4.92
C THR A 14 15.94 -11.79 5.41
N VAL A 15 17.24 -11.63 5.31
CA VAL A 15 17.97 -10.39 5.65
C VAL A 15 18.56 -9.80 4.38
N VAL A 16 18.27 -8.53 4.11
CA VAL A 16 18.81 -7.77 2.98
C VAL A 16 19.49 -6.52 3.49
N VAL A 17 20.73 -6.28 3.11
CA VAL A 17 21.51 -5.13 3.57
C VAL A 17 22.08 -4.34 2.41
N ASN A 18 22.03 -3.01 2.53
CA ASN A 18 22.65 -2.06 1.60
C ASN A 18 23.61 -1.16 2.37
N ARG A 19 24.80 -0.95 1.82
CA ARG A 19 25.75 0.03 2.35
C ARG A 19 25.54 1.40 1.74
N ASP A 20 24.93 2.32 2.48
CA ASP A 20 24.75 3.72 2.09
C ASP A 20 25.84 4.63 2.70
N LYS A 21 26.94 4.82 1.98
CA LYS A 21 28.08 5.64 2.44
C LYS A 21 27.76 7.13 2.60
N ALA A 22 26.66 7.61 1.99
CA ALA A 22 26.28 9.01 2.02
C ALA A 22 25.50 9.37 3.31
N SER A 23 24.86 8.39 3.96
CA SER A 23 24.03 8.64 5.13
C SER A 23 24.81 8.50 6.44
N LYS A 24 24.50 9.36 7.41
CA LYS A 24 24.91 9.21 8.83
C LYS A 24 23.84 8.50 9.65
N LEU A 25 22.67 8.28 9.06
CA LEU A 25 21.57 7.52 9.65
C LEU A 25 21.60 6.09 9.16
N ALA A 26 21.07 5.20 9.97
CA ALA A 26 20.68 3.85 9.61
C ALA A 26 19.15 3.76 9.56
N ALA A 27 18.63 3.00 8.63
CA ALA A 27 17.25 2.57 8.61
C ALA A 27 17.18 1.05 8.75
N VAL A 28 16.42 0.59 9.72
CA VAL A 28 16.10 -0.82 9.95
C VAL A 28 14.62 -0.98 9.68
N ASN A 29 14.28 -1.86 8.75
CA ASN A 29 12.92 -2.09 8.30
C ASN A 29 12.59 -3.58 8.40
N ILE A 30 11.44 -3.90 9.02
CA ILE A 30 10.90 -5.27 9.04
C ILE A 30 9.54 -5.26 8.37
N LEU A 31 9.46 -5.98 7.25
CA LEU A 31 8.26 -6.24 6.51
C LEU A 31 7.73 -7.63 6.85
N TYR A 32 6.51 -7.70 7.38
CA TYR A 32 5.77 -8.95 7.55
C TYR A 32 4.82 -9.16 6.38
N LYS A 33 4.85 -10.36 5.77
CA LYS A 33 4.01 -10.73 4.61
C LYS A 33 2.57 -10.99 5.04
N VAL A 34 1.97 -10.04 5.73
CA VAL A 34 0.60 -10.06 6.23
C VAL A 34 -0.02 -8.68 6.13
N GLY A 35 -1.16 -8.60 5.45
CA GLY A 35 -1.97 -7.40 5.32
C GLY A 35 -3.45 -7.75 5.39
N ALA A 36 -4.32 -6.80 5.05
CA ALA A 36 -5.77 -6.99 5.13
C ALA A 36 -6.27 -8.18 4.29
N ARG A 37 -5.57 -8.56 3.20
CA ARG A 37 -5.97 -9.72 2.38
C ARG A 37 -5.85 -11.07 3.09
N ASN A 38 -5.07 -11.14 4.16
CA ASN A 38 -4.82 -12.37 4.91
C ASN A 38 -5.85 -12.59 6.03
N GLU A 39 -6.81 -11.69 6.18
CA GLU A 39 -7.80 -11.71 7.24
C GLU A 39 -8.99 -12.63 6.94
N ASN A 40 -9.63 -13.12 7.99
CA ASN A 40 -10.90 -13.82 7.87
C ASN A 40 -12.02 -12.81 7.53
N PRO A 41 -12.84 -13.03 6.48
CA PRO A 41 -13.94 -12.14 6.12
C PRO A 41 -14.94 -11.82 7.25
N ALA A 42 -15.05 -12.70 8.25
CA ALA A 42 -15.90 -12.49 9.43
C ALA A 42 -15.18 -11.72 10.56
N ARG A 43 -13.89 -11.41 10.41
CA ARG A 43 -13.03 -10.78 11.42
C ARG A 43 -11.94 -9.95 10.74
N THR A 44 -12.33 -8.82 10.18
CA THR A 44 -11.44 -7.93 9.43
C THR A 44 -10.88 -6.80 10.30
N GLY A 45 -9.76 -6.20 9.89
CA GLY A 45 -9.07 -5.12 10.61
C GLY A 45 -7.99 -5.62 11.58
N PHE A 46 -7.70 -6.93 11.58
CA PHE A 46 -6.71 -7.51 12.48
C PHE A 46 -5.28 -7.11 12.14
N ALA A 47 -4.92 -7.04 10.87
CA ALA A 47 -3.58 -6.61 10.46
C ALA A 47 -3.28 -5.19 10.95
N HIS A 48 -4.25 -4.28 10.84
CA HIS A 48 -4.13 -2.92 11.35
C HIS A 48 -4.17 -2.86 12.90
N LEU A 49 -5.00 -3.66 13.55
CA LEU A 49 -4.98 -3.78 15.01
C LEU A 49 -3.60 -4.23 15.51
N PHE A 50 -2.94 -5.15 14.77
CA PHE A 50 -1.60 -5.60 15.11
C PHE A 50 -0.53 -4.53 14.91
N GLU A 51 -0.65 -3.67 13.90
CA GLU A 51 0.21 -2.50 13.77
C GLU A 51 0.24 -1.71 15.08
N HIS A 52 -0.94 -1.44 15.69
CA HIS A 52 -1.04 -0.75 16.99
C HIS A 52 -0.47 -1.58 18.16
N LEU A 53 -0.83 -2.86 18.24
CA LEU A 53 -0.41 -3.74 19.35
C LEU A 53 1.10 -3.93 19.41
N MET A 54 1.80 -3.90 18.27
CA MET A 54 3.25 -4.04 18.18
C MET A 54 4.03 -2.92 18.89
N PHE A 55 3.40 -1.77 19.17
CA PHE A 55 3.99 -0.68 19.94
C PHE A 55 3.66 -0.73 21.45
N ARG A 56 2.85 -1.69 21.90
CA ARG A 56 2.44 -1.81 23.31
C ARG A 56 3.43 -2.54 24.19
N GLY A 57 4.59 -2.86 23.62
CA GLY A 57 5.72 -3.43 24.32
C GLY A 57 5.65 -4.94 24.49
N THR A 58 6.73 -5.44 25.02
CA THR A 58 6.96 -6.84 25.35
C THR A 58 7.12 -6.97 26.87
N ARG A 59 7.45 -8.18 27.35
CA ARG A 59 7.78 -8.39 28.76
C ARG A 59 9.08 -7.71 29.18
N GLU A 60 10.07 -7.70 28.26
CA GLU A 60 11.40 -7.11 28.51
C GLU A 60 11.39 -5.60 28.26
N ILE A 61 10.58 -5.14 27.29
CA ILE A 61 10.52 -3.76 26.84
C ILE A 61 9.09 -3.23 26.95
N PRO A 62 8.63 -2.79 28.13
CA PRO A 62 7.26 -2.35 28.34
C PRO A 62 6.88 -1.07 27.59
N ASN A 63 7.86 -0.26 27.19
CA ASN A 63 7.68 0.95 26.38
C ASN A 63 8.65 0.93 25.20
N PHE A 64 8.12 0.65 24.01
CA PHE A 64 8.90 0.52 22.78
C PHE A 64 9.57 1.84 22.34
N ASP A 65 8.89 2.97 22.53
CA ASP A 65 9.38 4.27 22.03
C ASP A 65 10.54 4.82 22.87
N LEU A 66 10.60 4.51 24.17
CA LEU A 66 11.62 5.06 25.04
C LEU A 66 13.05 4.71 24.62
N PRO A 67 13.43 3.44 24.36
CA PRO A 67 14.75 3.10 23.84
C PRO A 67 15.06 3.74 22.49
N VAL A 68 14.07 3.86 21.59
CA VAL A 68 14.24 4.54 20.29
C VAL A 68 14.61 6.01 20.51
N GLN A 69 13.87 6.71 21.37
CA GLN A 69 14.14 8.12 21.69
C GLN A 69 15.52 8.30 22.37
N MET A 70 15.89 7.40 23.28
CA MET A 70 17.21 7.42 23.92
C MET A 70 18.35 7.18 22.92
N ALA A 71 18.09 6.41 21.87
CA ALA A 71 19.01 6.20 20.75
C ALA A 71 18.97 7.33 19.71
N CYS A 72 18.26 8.45 19.96
CA CYS A 72 18.02 9.55 19.04
C CYS A 72 17.37 9.08 17.73
N GLY A 73 16.51 8.08 17.80
CA GLY A 73 15.80 7.52 16.68
C GLY A 73 14.35 7.98 16.58
N ASP A 74 13.75 7.65 15.44
CA ASP A 74 12.33 7.77 15.15
C ASP A 74 11.83 6.43 14.58
N ASN A 75 10.58 6.10 14.86
CA ASN A 75 9.96 4.87 14.39
C ASN A 75 8.54 5.11 13.91
N ASN A 76 8.07 4.27 13.00
CA ASN A 76 6.69 4.24 12.60
C ASN A 76 6.36 2.88 11.97
N ALA A 77 5.09 2.70 11.57
CA ALA A 77 4.63 1.53 10.84
C ALA A 77 3.48 1.91 9.91
N PHE A 78 3.15 1.01 9.00
CA PHE A 78 1.91 1.05 8.24
C PHE A 78 1.46 -0.35 7.84
N THR A 79 0.17 -0.49 7.66
CA THR A 79 -0.49 -1.69 7.11
C THR A 79 -1.20 -1.35 5.83
N ASN A 80 -1.02 -2.18 4.81
CA ASN A 80 -1.79 -2.10 3.58
C ASN A 80 -2.55 -3.40 3.31
N ASN A 81 -3.02 -3.59 2.08
CA ASN A 81 -3.73 -4.80 1.72
C ASN A 81 -2.86 -6.07 1.80
N ASP A 82 -1.55 -5.95 1.59
CA ASP A 82 -0.64 -7.07 1.29
C ASP A 82 0.40 -7.34 2.36
N TYR A 83 0.84 -6.32 3.09
CA TYR A 83 1.88 -6.44 4.12
C TYR A 83 1.73 -5.38 5.21
N THR A 84 2.40 -5.65 6.34
CA THR A 84 2.59 -4.71 7.44
C THR A 84 4.07 -4.44 7.59
N ASP A 85 4.44 -3.17 7.66
CA ASP A 85 5.82 -2.71 7.64
C ASP A 85 6.13 -1.87 8.87
N PHE A 86 7.25 -2.18 9.53
CA PHE A 86 7.75 -1.46 10.70
C PHE A 86 9.15 -0.95 10.42
N TYR A 87 9.44 0.27 10.80
CA TYR A 87 10.76 0.85 10.55
C TYR A 87 11.24 1.76 11.67
N ILE A 88 12.55 1.74 11.86
CA ILE A 88 13.28 2.60 12.80
C ILE A 88 14.39 3.30 12.03
N THR A 89 14.48 4.61 12.19
CA THR A 89 15.59 5.42 11.68
C THR A 89 16.33 6.04 12.86
N LEU A 90 17.66 5.92 12.91
CA LEU A 90 18.48 6.40 14.01
C LEU A 90 19.92 6.67 13.55
N PRO A 91 20.77 7.36 14.36
CA PRO A 91 22.20 7.45 14.09
C PRO A 91 22.82 6.05 13.90
N LYS A 92 23.62 5.87 12.86
CA LYS A 92 24.14 4.55 12.48
C LYS A 92 24.88 3.80 13.58
N ASP A 93 25.52 4.54 14.50
CA ASP A 93 26.28 3.94 15.60
C ASP A 93 25.37 3.27 16.64
N ASN A 94 24.07 3.59 16.63
CA ASN A 94 23.05 3.04 17.53
C ASN A 94 22.20 1.93 16.88
N ILE A 95 22.59 1.43 15.68
CA ILE A 95 21.78 0.50 14.88
C ILE A 95 21.43 -0.79 15.65
N GLU A 96 22.27 -1.24 16.54
CA GLU A 96 22.04 -2.45 17.33
C GLU A 96 20.83 -2.30 18.26
N THR A 97 20.50 -1.07 18.70
CA THR A 97 19.26 -0.79 19.45
C THR A 97 18.02 -1.15 18.61
N ALA A 98 18.00 -0.78 17.33
CA ALA A 98 16.88 -1.13 16.46
C ALA A 98 16.76 -2.63 16.23
N LEU A 99 17.88 -3.33 16.00
CA LEU A 99 17.87 -4.79 15.83
C LEU A 99 17.38 -5.51 17.08
N TRP A 100 17.82 -5.07 18.25
CA TRP A 100 17.35 -5.59 19.53
C TRP A 100 15.84 -5.40 19.71
N LEU A 101 15.34 -4.18 19.52
CA LEU A 101 13.91 -3.87 19.66
C LEU A 101 13.04 -4.69 18.72
N GLU A 102 13.45 -4.82 17.45
CA GLU A 102 12.71 -5.57 16.45
C GLU A 102 12.72 -7.08 16.71
N SER A 103 13.86 -7.61 17.16
CA SER A 103 13.95 -9.04 17.52
C SER A 103 13.11 -9.38 18.75
N ASP A 104 13.10 -8.53 19.76
CA ASP A 104 12.33 -8.72 20.99
C ASP A 104 10.81 -8.71 20.72
N ARG A 105 10.30 -7.77 19.92
CA ARG A 105 8.86 -7.77 19.58
C ARG A 105 8.46 -8.91 18.62
N MET A 106 9.38 -9.45 17.82
CA MET A 106 9.14 -10.65 17.01
C MET A 106 9.09 -11.90 17.88
N GLU A 107 9.86 -11.96 18.95
CA GLU A 107 9.85 -13.07 19.90
C GLU A 107 8.51 -13.18 20.64
N GLY A 108 8.01 -12.04 21.15
CA GLY A 108 6.73 -12.04 21.84
C GLY A 108 6.25 -10.68 22.33
N LEU A 109 4.96 -10.47 22.23
CA LEU A 109 4.28 -9.29 22.74
C LEU A 109 3.66 -9.58 24.12
N ASP A 110 3.66 -8.57 25.00
CA ASP A 110 2.92 -8.61 26.27
C ASP A 110 1.50 -8.07 26.05
N ILE A 111 0.64 -8.89 25.40
CA ILE A 111 -0.76 -8.52 25.14
C ILE A 111 -1.60 -8.99 26.31
N THR A 112 -1.96 -8.06 27.22
CA THR A 112 -2.94 -8.30 28.27
C THR A 112 -4.36 -7.94 27.81
N PRO A 113 -5.41 -8.44 28.47
CA PRO A 113 -6.79 -8.03 28.17
C PRO A 113 -6.97 -6.50 28.20
N GLU A 114 -6.34 -5.81 29.14
CA GLU A 114 -6.43 -4.35 29.29
C GLU A 114 -5.78 -3.62 28.12
N LYS A 115 -4.59 -4.06 27.69
CA LYS A 115 -3.90 -3.50 26.51
C LYS A 115 -4.73 -3.74 25.24
N LEU A 116 -5.28 -4.95 25.06
CA LEU A 116 -6.14 -5.26 23.92
C LEU A 116 -7.37 -4.36 23.89
N GLU A 117 -8.10 -4.25 25.02
CA GLU A 117 -9.30 -3.40 25.07
C GLU A 117 -8.98 -1.90 24.87
N ALA A 118 -7.80 -1.46 25.29
CA ALA A 118 -7.35 -0.09 25.00
C ALA A 118 -7.14 0.14 23.51
N GLU A 119 -6.43 -0.78 22.80
CA GLU A 119 -6.19 -0.66 21.37
C GLU A 119 -7.45 -0.83 20.53
N LYS A 120 -8.33 -1.74 20.89
CA LYS A 120 -9.65 -1.87 20.22
C LYS A 120 -10.39 -0.52 20.22
N ARG A 121 -10.40 0.21 21.35
CA ARG A 121 -11.03 1.53 21.41
C ARG A 121 -10.35 2.56 20.51
N VAL A 122 -9.03 2.55 20.44
CA VAL A 122 -8.26 3.45 19.56
C VAL A 122 -8.60 3.18 18.10
N VAL A 123 -8.51 1.92 17.65
CA VAL A 123 -8.79 1.53 16.26
C VAL A 123 -10.26 1.78 15.88
N ILE A 124 -11.21 1.50 16.79
CA ILE A 124 -12.64 1.79 16.55
C ILE A 124 -12.88 3.30 16.42
N GLU A 125 -12.23 4.11 17.24
CA GLU A 125 -12.37 5.57 17.14
C GLU A 125 -11.74 6.10 15.86
N GLU A 126 -10.59 5.56 15.46
CA GLU A 126 -9.96 5.88 14.17
C GLU A 126 -10.86 5.51 12.99
N PHE A 127 -11.52 4.33 13.04
CA PHE A 127 -12.51 3.94 12.04
C PHE A 127 -13.63 4.99 11.92
N ARG A 128 -14.18 5.41 13.08
CA ARG A 128 -15.23 6.43 13.11
C ARG A 128 -14.75 7.75 12.52
N GLN A 129 -13.58 8.22 12.93
CA GLN A 129 -13.02 9.49 12.47
C GLN A 129 -12.70 9.48 10.98
N ARG A 130 -12.07 8.42 10.46
CA ARG A 130 -11.62 8.37 9.05
C ARG A 130 -12.73 8.02 8.07
N TYR A 131 -13.69 7.17 8.48
CA TYR A 131 -14.64 6.57 7.54
C TYR A 131 -16.09 6.99 7.78
N LEU A 132 -16.50 7.30 9.02
CA LEU A 132 -17.89 7.61 9.32
C LEU A 132 -18.16 9.09 9.57
N ASN A 133 -17.23 9.80 10.22
CA ASN A 133 -17.45 11.16 10.71
C ASN A 133 -16.89 12.25 9.80
N GLN A 134 -16.25 11.90 8.67
CA GLN A 134 -15.76 12.89 7.72
C GLN A 134 -16.47 12.77 6.37
N PRO A 135 -16.65 13.88 5.65
CA PRO A 135 -17.19 13.84 4.29
C PRO A 135 -16.37 12.90 3.39
N TYR A 136 -17.05 12.07 2.60
CA TYR A 136 -16.46 11.10 1.66
C TYR A 136 -15.68 9.96 2.31
N GLY A 137 -15.69 9.82 3.64
CA GLY A 137 -14.86 8.82 4.33
C GLY A 137 -15.18 7.37 3.92
N ASP A 138 -16.45 7.01 3.74
CA ASP A 138 -16.87 5.66 3.34
C ASP A 138 -16.79 5.40 1.81
N GLN A 139 -16.52 6.42 1.00
CA GLN A 139 -16.47 6.30 -0.46
C GLN A 139 -15.48 5.23 -0.97
N PRO A 140 -14.23 5.15 -0.49
CA PRO A 140 -13.30 4.10 -0.91
C PRO A 140 -13.78 2.69 -0.54
N MET A 141 -14.42 2.52 0.61
CA MET A 141 -14.97 1.24 1.05
C MET A 141 -16.11 0.79 0.14
N LEU A 142 -17.04 1.68 -0.19
CA LEU A 142 -18.15 1.42 -1.12
C LEU A 142 -17.63 1.04 -2.50
N LEU A 143 -16.64 1.78 -3.03
CA LEU A 143 -16.06 1.50 -4.34
C LEU A 143 -15.38 0.12 -4.38
N ARG A 144 -14.62 -0.24 -3.34
CA ARG A 144 -14.00 -1.56 -3.20
C ARG A 144 -15.06 -2.68 -3.14
N ALA A 145 -16.09 -2.54 -2.32
CA ALA A 145 -17.18 -3.50 -2.20
C ALA A 145 -18.01 -3.64 -3.49
N LEU A 146 -18.11 -2.57 -4.29
CA LEU A 146 -18.74 -2.60 -5.61
C LEU A 146 -17.87 -3.35 -6.62
N ALA A 147 -16.56 -3.07 -6.65
CA ALA A 147 -15.63 -3.66 -7.59
C ALA A 147 -15.31 -5.12 -7.27
N TYR A 148 -14.99 -5.47 -6.02
CA TYR A 148 -14.63 -6.82 -5.61
C TYR A 148 -15.82 -7.56 -4.99
N LYS A 149 -16.03 -8.81 -5.38
CA LYS A 149 -17.10 -9.66 -4.81
C LYS A 149 -16.56 -10.82 -3.97
N VAL A 150 -15.36 -11.28 -4.30
CA VAL A 150 -14.75 -12.47 -3.69
C VAL A 150 -13.42 -12.13 -3.03
N HIS A 151 -12.55 -11.39 -3.74
CA HIS A 151 -11.21 -11.07 -3.27
C HIS A 151 -11.23 -10.22 -1.98
N PRO A 152 -10.32 -10.44 -1.03
CA PRO A 152 -10.23 -9.66 0.21
C PRO A 152 -10.00 -8.15 0.02
N TYR A 153 -9.53 -7.68 -1.12
CA TYR A 153 -9.43 -6.25 -1.41
C TYR A 153 -10.77 -5.50 -1.39
N ARG A 154 -11.88 -6.20 -1.20
CA ARG A 154 -13.22 -5.61 -1.01
C ARG A 154 -13.38 -4.87 0.32
N TRP A 155 -12.50 -5.06 1.29
CA TRP A 155 -12.49 -4.28 2.53
C TRP A 155 -11.24 -3.43 2.68
N ALA A 156 -11.34 -2.38 3.50
CA ALA A 156 -10.21 -1.52 3.85
C ALA A 156 -9.33 -2.19 4.91
N THR A 157 -8.08 -1.73 5.04
CA THR A 157 -7.12 -2.24 6.03
C THR A 157 -7.64 -2.13 7.47
N ILE A 158 -8.43 -1.11 7.77
CA ILE A 158 -9.06 -0.93 9.09
C ILE A 158 -10.22 -1.91 9.34
N GLY A 159 -10.64 -2.67 8.33
CA GLY A 159 -11.73 -3.65 8.40
C GLY A 159 -13.02 -3.20 7.72
N LEU A 160 -14.01 -4.12 7.69
CA LEU A 160 -15.35 -3.87 7.15
C LEU A 160 -16.23 -3.07 8.09
N THR A 161 -16.12 -3.33 9.38
CA THR A 161 -16.98 -2.76 10.42
C THR A 161 -16.22 -2.71 11.76
N PRO A 162 -16.49 -1.68 12.59
CA PRO A 162 -15.93 -1.61 13.93
C PRO A 162 -16.29 -2.83 14.82
N ASP A 163 -17.41 -3.50 14.54
CA ASP A 163 -17.85 -4.65 15.31
C ASP A 163 -16.89 -5.84 15.21
N HIS A 164 -16.17 -5.99 14.08
CA HIS A 164 -15.15 -7.03 13.95
C HIS A 164 -14.00 -6.83 14.93
N ILE A 165 -13.58 -5.58 15.14
CA ILE A 165 -12.55 -5.23 16.13
C ILE A 165 -13.11 -5.33 17.55
N ALA A 166 -14.34 -4.82 17.80
CA ALA A 166 -14.98 -4.90 19.10
C ALA A 166 -15.11 -6.36 19.60
N GLY A 167 -15.44 -7.28 18.68
CA GLY A 167 -15.58 -8.71 18.96
C GLY A 167 -14.27 -9.51 19.03
N ALA A 168 -13.10 -8.89 18.79
CA ALA A 168 -11.81 -9.58 18.86
C ALA A 168 -11.51 -10.06 20.28
N THR A 169 -11.19 -11.35 20.42
CA THR A 169 -10.80 -11.97 21.69
C THR A 169 -9.27 -12.06 21.81
N LEU A 170 -8.76 -12.26 23.03
CA LEU A 170 -7.34 -12.46 23.25
C LEU A 170 -6.81 -13.69 22.50
N ASP A 171 -7.58 -14.76 22.45
CA ASP A 171 -7.21 -16.00 21.73
C ASP A 171 -7.11 -15.73 20.21
N ASP A 172 -8.03 -14.96 19.64
CA ASP A 172 -7.99 -14.59 18.22
C ASP A 172 -6.72 -13.79 17.90
N VAL A 173 -6.40 -12.83 18.75
CA VAL A 173 -5.22 -11.98 18.61
C VAL A 173 -3.94 -12.81 18.73
N GLN A 174 -3.84 -13.68 19.73
CA GLN A 174 -2.69 -14.56 19.88
C GLN A 174 -2.53 -15.56 18.72
N ALA A 175 -3.66 -16.07 18.19
CA ALA A 175 -3.64 -16.94 17.02
C ALA A 175 -3.14 -16.20 15.77
N PHE A 176 -3.61 -14.98 15.53
CA PHE A 176 -3.17 -14.14 14.41
C PHE A 176 -1.67 -13.81 14.52
N TYR A 177 -1.19 -13.42 15.71
CA TYR A 177 0.23 -13.17 15.96
C TYR A 177 1.09 -14.40 15.62
N ARG A 178 0.74 -15.57 16.20
CA ARG A 178 1.48 -16.81 15.94
C ARG A 178 1.51 -17.22 14.47
N THR A 179 0.44 -16.90 13.75
CA THR A 179 0.30 -17.27 12.33
C THR A 179 1.13 -16.38 11.41
N HIS A 180 1.29 -15.10 11.74
CA HIS A 180 1.80 -14.13 10.79
C HIS A 180 3.10 -13.43 11.19
N TYR A 181 3.36 -13.27 12.51
CA TYR A 181 4.52 -12.53 12.99
C TYR A 181 5.62 -13.47 13.47
N HIS A 182 6.39 -14.01 12.52
CA HIS A 182 7.47 -14.95 12.78
C HIS A 182 8.56 -14.86 11.70
N PRO A 183 9.78 -15.36 11.96
CA PRO A 183 10.94 -15.15 11.09
C PRO A 183 10.72 -15.49 9.61
N SER A 184 10.20 -16.68 9.29
CA SER A 184 10.04 -17.11 7.90
C SER A 184 8.96 -16.35 7.12
N ASN A 185 8.08 -15.62 7.82
CA ASN A 185 7.08 -14.71 7.21
C ASN A 185 7.56 -13.24 7.17
N ALA A 186 8.80 -12.96 7.54
CA ALA A 186 9.34 -11.62 7.62
C ALA A 186 10.56 -11.42 6.70
N ILE A 187 10.80 -10.15 6.36
CA ILE A 187 11.99 -9.68 5.67
C ILE A 187 12.57 -8.52 6.49
N LEU A 188 13.80 -8.70 6.96
CA LEU A 188 14.58 -7.62 7.58
C LEU A 188 15.41 -6.94 6.50
N SER A 189 15.23 -5.65 6.29
CA SER A 189 16.03 -4.87 5.38
C SER A 189 16.69 -3.69 6.09
N VAL A 190 17.99 -3.49 5.81
CA VAL A 190 18.79 -2.47 6.46
C VAL A 190 19.55 -1.65 5.43
N SER A 191 19.50 -0.33 5.58
CA SER A 191 20.34 0.58 4.81
C SER A 191 21.11 1.49 5.77
N ALA A 192 22.45 1.47 5.70
CA ALA A 192 23.34 2.26 6.56
C ALA A 192 24.76 2.30 6.02
N ASP A 193 25.57 3.31 6.41
CA ASP A 193 27.01 3.27 6.18
C ASP A 193 27.70 2.32 7.17
N PHE A 194 27.59 1.04 6.89
CA PHE A 194 28.13 -0.05 7.69
C PHE A 194 28.72 -1.13 6.78
N ASP A 195 29.69 -1.92 7.26
CA ASP A 195 30.15 -3.08 6.52
C ASP A 195 29.02 -4.13 6.41
N GLU A 196 28.77 -4.60 5.21
CA GLU A 196 27.60 -5.44 4.91
C GLU A 196 27.67 -6.80 5.60
N GLU A 197 28.86 -7.45 5.65
CA GLU A 197 29.00 -8.76 6.34
C GLU A 197 28.80 -8.59 7.84
N ARG A 198 29.41 -7.55 8.42
CA ARG A 198 29.19 -7.23 9.84
C ARG A 198 27.73 -6.94 10.15
N MET A 199 27.00 -6.31 9.23
CA MET A 199 25.57 -6.06 9.41
C MET A 199 24.76 -7.36 9.35
N LEU A 200 25.09 -8.25 8.42
CA LEU A 200 24.49 -9.58 8.36
C LEU A 200 24.76 -10.40 9.62
N ASP A 201 25.97 -10.31 10.17
CA ASP A 201 26.34 -10.99 11.43
C ASP A 201 25.61 -10.41 12.65
N LEU A 202 25.40 -9.07 12.70
CA LEU A 202 24.58 -8.46 13.73
C LEU A 202 23.11 -8.88 13.63
N ALA A 203 22.55 -8.92 12.42
CA ALA A 203 21.20 -9.44 12.21
C ALA A 203 21.09 -10.91 12.64
N GLU A 204 22.07 -11.75 12.30
CA GLU A 204 22.10 -13.14 12.74
C GLU A 204 22.19 -13.27 14.27
N LYS A 205 23.02 -12.45 14.93
CA LYS A 205 23.12 -12.41 16.41
C LYS A 205 21.76 -12.21 17.08
N TRP A 206 20.96 -11.28 16.58
CA TRP A 206 19.70 -10.90 17.21
C TRP A 206 18.52 -11.77 16.80
N PHE A 207 18.47 -12.20 15.55
CA PHE A 207 17.30 -12.87 14.99
C PHE A 207 17.43 -14.40 14.87
N ALA A 208 18.64 -14.95 14.74
CA ALA A 208 18.81 -16.41 14.62
C ALA A 208 18.30 -17.22 15.83
N PRO A 209 18.36 -16.69 17.08
CA PRO A 209 17.80 -17.42 18.23
C PRO A 209 16.28 -17.54 18.21
N LEU A 210 15.57 -16.70 17.44
CA LEU A 210 14.11 -16.72 17.41
C LEU A 210 13.59 -18.01 16.74
N ALA A 211 12.61 -18.62 17.41
CA ALA A 211 11.98 -19.83 16.89
C ALA A 211 11.10 -19.52 15.68
N ASP A 212 11.27 -20.29 14.60
CA ASP A 212 10.33 -20.23 13.49
C ASP A 212 9.03 -20.95 13.84
N ARG A 213 7.96 -20.48 13.20
CA ARG A 213 6.60 -21.04 13.32
C ARG A 213 6.13 -21.39 11.93
N THR A 214 6.45 -22.58 11.46
CA THR A 214 6.02 -23.05 10.13
C THR A 214 4.49 -23.08 10.05
N VAL A 215 3.92 -22.13 9.33
CA VAL A 215 2.50 -22.04 9.08
C VAL A 215 2.23 -22.20 7.59
N THR A 216 1.24 -23.01 7.21
CA THR A 216 0.81 -23.12 5.82
C THR A 216 -0.06 -21.90 5.49
N PRO A 217 0.36 -21.02 4.54
CA PRO A 217 -0.46 -19.89 4.12
C PRO A 217 -1.82 -20.33 3.61
N GLN A 218 -2.88 -19.66 4.01
CA GLN A 218 -4.20 -19.88 3.44
C GLN A 218 -4.25 -19.28 2.03
N PRO A 219 -4.83 -20.00 1.05
CA PRO A 219 -4.95 -19.49 -0.30
C PRO A 219 -5.91 -18.30 -0.33
N ILE A 220 -5.48 -17.22 -0.97
CA ILE A 220 -6.31 -16.04 -1.18
C ILE A 220 -7.24 -16.31 -2.38
N PRO A 221 -8.57 -16.16 -2.22
CA PRO A 221 -9.51 -16.39 -3.31
C PRO A 221 -9.32 -15.34 -4.41
N ARG A 222 -9.29 -15.79 -5.66
CA ARG A 222 -9.15 -14.88 -6.81
C ARG A 222 -10.47 -14.21 -7.15
N GLU A 223 -10.43 -12.92 -7.45
CA GLU A 223 -11.60 -12.21 -7.99
C GLU A 223 -11.92 -12.74 -9.39
N PRO A 224 -13.17 -13.15 -9.68
CA PRO A 224 -13.57 -13.52 -11.02
C PRO A 224 -13.57 -12.30 -11.95
N GLN A 225 -13.32 -12.55 -13.23
CA GLN A 225 -13.36 -11.49 -14.24
C GLN A 225 -14.74 -10.81 -14.25
N GLN A 226 -14.75 -9.49 -14.25
CA GLN A 226 -15.99 -8.73 -14.35
C GLN A 226 -16.42 -8.66 -15.83
N GLU A 227 -17.63 -9.18 -16.14
CA GLU A 227 -18.17 -9.24 -17.51
C GLU A 227 -19.28 -8.21 -17.76
N ALA A 228 -19.89 -7.69 -16.70
CA ALA A 228 -20.96 -6.70 -16.79
C ALA A 228 -20.65 -5.47 -15.95
N PRO A 229 -21.06 -4.27 -16.40
CA PRO A 229 -20.87 -3.05 -15.63
C PRO A 229 -21.64 -3.12 -14.32
N ARG A 230 -21.03 -2.59 -13.27
CA ARG A 230 -21.66 -2.44 -11.94
C ARG A 230 -21.89 -0.97 -11.66
N ARG A 231 -23.00 -0.63 -11.03
CA ARG A 231 -23.34 0.76 -10.70
C ARG A 231 -24.02 0.85 -9.36
N GLU A 232 -23.61 1.83 -8.58
CA GLU A 232 -24.22 2.16 -7.30
C GLU A 232 -24.33 3.67 -7.16
N THR A 233 -25.42 4.12 -6.54
CA THR A 233 -25.62 5.53 -6.18
C THR A 233 -25.98 5.57 -4.71
N VAL A 234 -25.19 6.33 -3.94
CA VAL A 234 -25.45 6.58 -2.52
C VAL A 234 -25.64 8.06 -2.28
N GLU A 235 -26.50 8.41 -1.33
CA GLU A 235 -26.68 9.81 -0.91
C GLU A 235 -26.08 10.03 0.48
N ARG A 236 -25.28 11.10 0.61
CA ARG A 236 -24.61 11.46 1.86
C ARG A 236 -24.68 12.97 2.08
N ASP A 237 -24.52 13.38 3.32
CA ASP A 237 -24.35 14.78 3.67
C ASP A 237 -22.92 15.22 3.40
N VAL A 238 -22.69 15.71 2.19
CA VAL A 238 -21.36 16.12 1.69
C VAL A 238 -21.48 17.38 0.85
N PRO A 239 -20.40 18.20 0.77
CA PRO A 239 -20.42 19.47 0.05
C PRO A 239 -20.73 19.39 -1.44
N ALA A 240 -20.29 18.32 -2.11
CA ALA A 240 -20.46 18.14 -3.55
C ALA A 240 -20.59 16.67 -3.92
N THR A 241 -21.27 16.40 -5.03
CA THR A 241 -21.32 15.05 -5.61
C THR A 241 -19.95 14.65 -6.16
N THR A 242 -19.56 13.39 -5.92
CA THR A 242 -18.40 12.80 -6.59
C THR A 242 -18.81 11.63 -7.47
N LEU A 243 -18.04 11.39 -8.52
CA LEU A 243 -18.16 10.25 -9.42
C LEU A 243 -16.86 9.48 -9.42
N SER A 244 -16.95 8.16 -9.29
CA SER A 244 -15.80 7.26 -9.45
C SER A 244 -16.09 6.16 -10.44
N LEU A 245 -15.13 5.88 -11.34
CA LEU A 245 -15.12 4.74 -12.26
C LEU A 245 -13.92 3.87 -11.91
N ALA A 246 -14.15 2.61 -11.55
CA ALA A 246 -13.09 1.66 -11.24
C ALA A 246 -13.09 0.51 -12.26
N PHE A 247 -11.88 0.13 -12.69
CA PHE A 247 -11.64 -0.95 -13.64
C PHE A 247 -10.63 -1.92 -13.04
N HIS A 248 -10.91 -3.22 -13.06
CA HIS A 248 -9.92 -4.22 -12.69
C HIS A 248 -8.73 -4.20 -13.64
N MET A 249 -7.54 -4.29 -13.09
CA MET A 249 -6.27 -4.35 -13.81
C MET A 249 -5.36 -5.43 -13.21
N GLY A 250 -4.22 -5.70 -13.84
CA GLY A 250 -3.22 -6.60 -13.31
C GLY A 250 -2.62 -6.12 -11.99
N GLY A 251 -2.08 -7.04 -11.19
CA GLY A 251 -1.38 -6.71 -9.94
C GLY A 251 0.04 -6.21 -10.18
N ARG A 252 0.77 -5.94 -9.08
CA ARG A 252 2.10 -5.30 -9.07
C ARG A 252 3.15 -5.98 -9.96
N THR A 253 3.10 -7.30 -10.08
CA THR A 253 4.04 -8.07 -10.90
C THR A 253 3.58 -8.33 -12.32
N SER A 254 2.41 -7.79 -12.72
CA SER A 254 1.91 -7.94 -14.08
C SER A 254 2.67 -7.06 -15.06
N GLN A 255 2.77 -7.53 -16.31
CA GLN A 255 3.39 -6.75 -17.39
C GLN A 255 2.74 -5.38 -17.62
N ASP A 256 1.46 -5.24 -17.27
CA ASP A 256 0.69 -4.02 -17.49
C ASP A 256 0.87 -2.97 -16.39
N PHE A 257 1.47 -3.33 -15.27
CA PHE A 257 1.57 -2.44 -14.11
C PHE A 257 2.22 -1.10 -14.45
N TYR A 258 3.39 -1.13 -15.06
CA TYR A 258 4.13 0.07 -15.45
C TYR A 258 3.38 0.94 -16.45
N THR A 259 2.68 0.29 -17.38
CA THR A 259 1.81 1.00 -18.34
C THR A 259 0.64 1.65 -17.65
N ALA A 260 -0.03 0.96 -16.74
CA ALA A 260 -1.16 1.47 -15.97
C ALA A 260 -0.78 2.70 -15.14
N ASP A 261 0.38 2.64 -14.49
CA ASP A 261 0.89 3.74 -13.67
C ASP A 261 1.21 4.97 -14.52
N LEU A 262 1.92 4.81 -15.64
CA LEU A 262 2.16 5.92 -16.60
C LEU A 262 0.86 6.49 -17.17
N VAL A 263 -0.16 5.65 -17.44
CA VAL A 263 -1.48 6.12 -17.90
C VAL A 263 -2.15 6.94 -16.82
N SER A 264 -2.05 6.57 -15.55
CA SER A 264 -2.63 7.34 -14.46
C SER A 264 -2.01 8.74 -14.37
N ASP A 265 -0.68 8.83 -14.48
CA ASP A 265 0.05 10.10 -14.48
C ASP A 265 -0.22 10.95 -15.74
N LEU A 266 -0.34 10.34 -16.91
CA LEU A 266 -0.73 11.03 -18.16
C LEU A 266 -2.10 11.67 -18.02
N LEU A 267 -3.03 10.98 -17.36
CA LEU A 267 -4.40 11.42 -17.16
C LEU A 267 -4.54 12.49 -16.08
N SER A 268 -3.83 12.36 -14.95
CA SER A 268 -4.04 13.24 -13.79
C SER A 268 -2.76 13.73 -13.10
N GLY A 269 -1.59 13.46 -13.65
CA GLY A 269 -0.30 13.80 -13.06
C GLY A 269 0.07 15.28 -13.10
N GLY A 270 -0.79 16.18 -12.58
CA GLY A 270 -0.57 17.63 -12.51
C GLY A 270 -1.39 18.44 -13.52
N ASP A 271 -1.21 19.76 -13.50
CA ASP A 271 -2.05 20.73 -14.24
C ASP A 271 -2.00 20.59 -15.77
N SER A 272 -0.95 19.99 -16.30
CA SER A 272 -0.79 19.71 -17.73
C SER A 272 -1.33 18.33 -18.16
N SER A 273 -1.99 17.61 -17.26
CA SER A 273 -2.60 16.30 -17.55
C SER A 273 -3.93 16.43 -18.28
N ARG A 274 -4.31 15.38 -19.03
CA ARG A 274 -5.49 15.42 -19.90
C ARG A 274 -6.78 15.72 -19.15
N LEU A 275 -7.06 14.98 -18.09
CA LEU A 275 -8.31 15.14 -17.33
C LEU A 275 -8.41 16.53 -16.68
N TYR A 276 -7.30 17.03 -16.14
CA TYR A 276 -7.30 18.36 -15.52
C TYR A 276 -7.57 19.45 -16.55
N LYS A 277 -6.85 19.43 -17.68
CA LYS A 277 -7.05 20.41 -18.76
C LYS A 277 -8.49 20.39 -19.30
N HIS A 278 -8.98 19.21 -19.69
CA HIS A 278 -10.24 19.11 -20.40
C HIS A 278 -11.43 19.24 -19.45
N LEU A 279 -11.44 18.56 -18.28
CA LEU A 279 -12.63 18.49 -17.43
C LEU A 279 -12.68 19.59 -16.37
N VAL A 280 -11.52 20.09 -15.90
CA VAL A 280 -11.45 21.13 -14.89
C VAL A 280 -11.31 22.52 -15.53
N GLN A 281 -10.30 22.72 -16.41
CA GLN A 281 -10.02 24.04 -16.96
C GLN A 281 -10.94 24.45 -18.12
N GLU A 282 -11.11 23.58 -19.13
CA GLU A 282 -11.83 23.90 -20.37
C GLU A 282 -13.35 23.72 -20.21
N GLN A 283 -13.79 22.49 -19.89
CA GLN A 283 -15.23 22.17 -19.80
C GLN A 283 -15.86 22.63 -18.49
N ARG A 284 -15.07 22.83 -17.42
CA ARG A 284 -15.52 23.25 -16.10
C ARG A 284 -16.67 22.39 -15.55
N LEU A 285 -16.54 21.09 -15.70
CA LEU A 285 -17.47 20.10 -15.16
C LEU A 285 -17.11 19.67 -13.75
N LEU A 286 -15.80 19.66 -13.45
CA LEU A 286 -15.25 19.15 -12.20
C LEU A 286 -14.47 20.24 -11.46
N ALA A 287 -14.56 20.20 -10.12
CA ALA A 287 -13.73 21.03 -9.25
C ALA A 287 -12.33 20.39 -9.06
N SER A 288 -12.29 19.07 -9.05
CA SER A 288 -11.05 18.27 -8.97
C SER A 288 -11.22 16.95 -9.71
N VAL A 289 -10.10 16.42 -10.19
CA VAL A 289 -10.07 15.12 -10.88
C VAL A 289 -8.80 14.37 -10.52
N ASN A 290 -8.90 13.04 -10.42
CA ASN A 290 -7.76 12.17 -10.23
C ASN A 290 -7.96 10.86 -11.01
N ALA A 291 -6.85 10.27 -11.44
CA ALA A 291 -6.76 8.91 -11.95
C ALA A 291 -5.57 8.24 -11.28
N TYR A 292 -5.76 7.06 -10.72
CA TYR A 292 -4.72 6.35 -9.97
C TYR A 292 -4.92 4.85 -10.05
N ILE A 293 -3.85 4.10 -9.73
CA ILE A 293 -3.88 2.65 -9.58
C ILE A 293 -3.77 2.27 -8.12
N SER A 294 -4.34 1.14 -7.72
CA SER A 294 -4.26 0.69 -6.32
C SER A 294 -2.87 0.16 -5.94
N GLY A 295 -2.07 -0.27 -6.91
CA GLY A 295 -0.69 -0.71 -6.67
C GLY A 295 -0.53 -2.01 -5.88
N ASP A 296 -1.61 -2.77 -5.70
CA ASP A 296 -1.66 -4.01 -4.93
C ASP A 296 -0.88 -5.17 -5.60
N ILE A 297 -0.45 -6.16 -4.81
CA ILE A 297 0.28 -7.35 -5.33
C ILE A 297 -0.63 -8.19 -6.23
N ASP A 298 -1.84 -8.50 -5.75
CA ASP A 298 -2.87 -9.17 -6.55
C ASP A 298 -3.56 -8.18 -7.50
N PRO A 299 -4.39 -8.64 -8.46
CA PRO A 299 -5.10 -7.77 -9.39
C PRO A 299 -5.83 -6.63 -8.68
N GLY A 300 -5.43 -5.41 -9.03
CA GLY A 300 -5.87 -4.16 -8.43
C GLY A 300 -6.93 -3.43 -9.26
N LEU A 301 -7.08 -2.14 -8.96
CA LEU A 301 -8.02 -1.25 -9.65
C LEU A 301 -7.27 -0.07 -10.28
N PHE A 302 -7.70 0.29 -11.48
CA PHE A 302 -7.49 1.61 -12.06
C PHE A 302 -8.74 2.46 -11.80
N VAL A 303 -8.57 3.58 -11.12
CA VAL A 303 -9.69 4.41 -10.65
C VAL A 303 -9.61 5.81 -11.26
N PHE A 304 -10.70 6.25 -11.85
CA PHE A 304 -10.98 7.66 -12.15
C PHE A 304 -11.91 8.19 -11.09
N THR A 305 -11.66 9.38 -10.57
CA THR A 305 -12.56 10.04 -9.62
C THR A 305 -12.59 11.55 -9.86
N GLY A 306 -13.73 12.17 -9.64
CA GLY A 306 -13.88 13.61 -9.80
C GLY A 306 -14.98 14.18 -8.90
N GLN A 307 -14.75 15.38 -8.40
CA GLN A 307 -15.74 16.16 -7.67
C GLN A 307 -16.45 17.10 -8.63
N LEU A 308 -17.77 17.00 -8.70
CA LEU A 308 -18.59 17.75 -9.64
C LEU A 308 -18.74 19.21 -9.19
N LEU A 309 -18.70 20.13 -10.15
CA LEU A 309 -19.09 21.53 -9.89
C LEU A 309 -20.61 21.65 -9.72
N PRO A 310 -21.09 22.63 -8.96
CA PRO A 310 -22.52 22.90 -8.83
C PRO A 310 -23.20 23.05 -10.21
N GLY A 311 -24.29 22.32 -10.41
CA GLY A 311 -25.03 22.32 -11.68
C GLY A 311 -24.58 21.25 -12.69
N THR A 312 -23.47 20.60 -12.48
CA THR A 312 -23.05 19.45 -13.32
C THR A 312 -23.83 18.20 -12.95
N ALA A 313 -24.49 17.57 -13.91
CA ALA A 313 -25.13 16.27 -13.72
C ALA A 313 -24.10 15.14 -13.69
N PRO A 314 -24.27 14.11 -12.85
CA PRO A 314 -23.36 12.95 -12.83
C PRO A 314 -23.19 12.28 -14.19
N GLU A 315 -24.26 12.20 -14.97
CA GLU A 315 -24.26 11.62 -16.31
C GLU A 315 -23.39 12.42 -17.29
N GLN A 316 -23.36 13.73 -17.15
CA GLN A 316 -22.52 14.63 -17.95
C GLN A 316 -21.04 14.44 -17.59
N ALA A 317 -20.70 14.35 -16.30
CA ALA A 317 -19.36 14.07 -15.85
C ALA A 317 -18.88 12.67 -16.29
N GLU A 318 -19.77 11.67 -16.21
CA GLU A 318 -19.46 10.31 -16.67
C GLU A 318 -19.20 10.28 -18.18
N ALA A 319 -20.01 10.95 -18.96
CA ALA A 319 -19.82 11.06 -20.41
C ALA A 319 -18.47 11.71 -20.76
N ALA A 320 -18.06 12.73 -20.01
CA ALA A 320 -16.76 13.38 -20.18
C ALA A 320 -15.58 12.44 -19.85
N PHE A 321 -15.64 11.69 -18.75
CA PHE A 321 -14.63 10.64 -18.47
C PHE A 321 -14.57 9.58 -19.57
N ARG A 322 -15.73 9.13 -20.06
CA ARG A 322 -15.78 8.12 -21.15
C ARG A 322 -15.21 8.65 -22.44
N ALA A 323 -15.41 9.94 -22.77
CA ALA A 323 -14.80 10.56 -23.94
C ALA A 323 -13.27 10.57 -23.87
N GLU A 324 -12.68 10.85 -22.69
CA GLU A 324 -11.24 10.78 -22.49
C GLU A 324 -10.70 9.34 -22.57
N ILE A 325 -11.45 8.37 -22.05
CA ILE A 325 -11.13 6.92 -22.19
C ILE A 325 -11.17 6.51 -23.65
N GLU A 326 -12.20 6.91 -24.40
CA GLU A 326 -12.35 6.62 -25.83
C GLU A 326 -11.22 7.25 -26.65
N ALA A 327 -10.80 8.47 -26.30
CA ALA A 327 -9.65 9.12 -26.92
C ALA A 327 -8.36 8.30 -26.72
N LEU A 328 -8.13 7.79 -25.50
CA LEU A 328 -6.98 6.91 -25.21
C LEU A 328 -7.02 5.58 -25.94
N GLN A 329 -8.24 5.07 -26.21
CA GLN A 329 -8.44 3.80 -26.95
C GLN A 329 -8.32 3.95 -28.46
N SER A 330 -8.46 5.17 -28.96
CA SER A 330 -8.54 5.46 -30.39
C SER A 330 -7.29 6.13 -30.94
N ILE A 331 -6.70 7.03 -30.17
CA ILE A 331 -5.57 7.86 -30.59
C ILE A 331 -4.37 7.58 -29.67
N PRO A 332 -3.22 7.15 -30.20
CA PRO A 332 -2.01 6.99 -29.40
C PRO A 332 -1.65 8.27 -28.66
N ALA A 333 -1.17 8.14 -27.43
CA ALA A 333 -0.60 9.27 -26.70
C ALA A 333 0.60 9.84 -27.48
N SER A 334 0.82 11.14 -27.43
CA SER A 334 1.99 11.74 -28.06
C SER A 334 3.29 11.32 -27.35
N ASP A 335 4.38 11.24 -28.10
CA ASP A 335 5.70 10.95 -27.53
C ASP A 335 6.06 11.95 -26.41
N TYR A 336 5.68 13.22 -26.58
CA TYR A 336 5.90 14.25 -25.55
C TYR A 336 5.19 13.94 -24.23
N GLU A 337 3.94 13.52 -24.26
CA GLU A 337 3.18 13.16 -23.06
C GLU A 337 3.80 11.95 -22.36
N VAL A 338 4.19 10.93 -23.14
CA VAL A 338 4.79 9.71 -22.61
C VAL A 338 6.16 9.99 -21.99
N GLU A 339 7.02 10.73 -22.68
CA GLU A 339 8.33 11.12 -22.17
C GLU A 339 8.22 11.99 -20.90
N LYS A 340 7.25 12.89 -20.84
CA LYS A 340 7.01 13.72 -19.66
C LYS A 340 6.74 12.87 -18.42
N VAL A 341 5.85 11.87 -18.49
CA VAL A 341 5.51 11.03 -17.33
C VAL A 341 6.62 10.07 -16.96
N LYS A 342 7.37 9.54 -17.94
CA LYS A 342 8.59 8.75 -17.69
C LYS A 342 9.65 9.56 -16.97
N ASN A 343 9.91 10.79 -17.42
CA ASN A 343 10.88 11.69 -16.77
C ASN A 343 10.47 12.02 -15.33
N LYS A 344 9.17 12.22 -15.08
CA LYS A 344 8.64 12.44 -13.73
C LYS A 344 8.89 11.22 -12.83
N PHE A 345 8.60 10.01 -13.33
CA PHE A 345 8.85 8.78 -12.58
C PHE A 345 10.33 8.63 -12.23
N GLU A 346 11.21 8.74 -13.22
CA GLU A 346 12.67 8.62 -13.03
C GLU A 346 13.19 9.65 -12.03
N ALA A 347 12.76 10.91 -12.13
CA ALA A 347 13.14 11.96 -11.19
C ALA A 347 12.68 11.61 -9.75
N ASN A 348 11.43 11.18 -9.58
CA ASN A 348 10.89 10.79 -8.27
C ASN A 348 11.67 9.60 -7.67
N THR A 349 12.02 8.61 -8.48
CA THR A 349 12.83 7.46 -8.05
C THR A 349 14.21 7.91 -7.58
N LEU A 350 14.91 8.74 -8.37
CA LEU A 350 16.23 9.24 -8.01
C LEU A 350 16.20 10.07 -6.71
N PHE A 351 15.21 10.95 -6.55
CA PHE A 351 15.04 11.70 -5.30
C PHE A 351 14.67 10.79 -4.11
N GLY A 352 13.84 9.78 -4.35
CA GLY A 352 13.48 8.78 -3.32
C GLY A 352 14.69 8.01 -2.81
N GLU A 353 15.64 7.67 -3.68
CA GLU A 353 16.86 6.94 -3.33
C GLU A 353 17.86 7.77 -2.49
N LEU A 354 17.66 9.08 -2.30
CA LEU A 354 18.46 9.87 -1.37
C LEU A 354 18.13 9.57 0.09
N ASN A 355 16.94 9.05 0.35
CA ASN A 355 16.49 8.72 1.71
C ASN A 355 16.86 7.27 2.07
N VAL A 356 17.63 7.10 3.15
CA VAL A 356 18.08 5.80 3.65
C VAL A 356 16.92 4.88 4.03
N MET A 357 15.82 5.44 4.55
CA MET A 357 14.62 4.70 4.91
C MET A 357 13.93 4.15 3.66
N ASN A 358 13.76 4.96 2.60
CA ASN A 358 13.18 4.50 1.35
C ASN A 358 13.97 3.35 0.73
N LYS A 359 15.31 3.38 0.82
CA LYS A 359 16.16 2.27 0.37
C LYS A 359 15.87 0.99 1.14
N ALA A 360 15.80 1.07 2.48
CA ALA A 360 15.50 -0.08 3.31
C ALA A 360 14.12 -0.65 3.01
N MET A 361 13.08 0.20 2.95
CA MET A 361 11.72 -0.22 2.63
C MET A 361 11.61 -0.85 1.23
N ASN A 362 12.23 -0.25 0.22
CA ASN A 362 12.23 -0.79 -1.15
C ASN A 362 12.93 -2.14 -1.23
N LEU A 363 14.05 -2.34 -0.52
CA LEU A 363 14.71 -3.66 -0.44
C LEU A 363 13.77 -4.73 0.12
N GLY A 364 13.06 -4.44 1.21
CA GLY A 364 12.07 -5.33 1.79
C GLY A 364 10.93 -5.63 0.81
N PHE A 365 10.41 -4.60 0.17
CA PHE A 365 9.30 -4.73 -0.77
C PHE A 365 9.65 -5.56 -2.03
N TYR A 366 10.78 -5.29 -2.69
CA TYR A 366 11.18 -6.05 -3.87
C TYR A 366 11.56 -7.49 -3.54
N GLU A 367 12.15 -7.74 -2.36
CA GLU A 367 12.36 -9.09 -1.86
C GLU A 367 11.03 -9.83 -1.65
N MET A 368 10.01 -9.15 -1.11
CA MET A 368 8.67 -9.72 -0.95
C MET A 368 8.02 -10.06 -2.29
N LEU A 369 8.26 -9.26 -3.34
CA LEU A 369 7.79 -9.56 -4.71
C LEU A 369 8.50 -10.77 -5.34
N GLY A 370 9.59 -11.26 -4.74
CA GLY A 370 10.36 -12.41 -5.22
C GLY A 370 11.45 -12.08 -6.23
N ASP A 371 11.65 -10.82 -6.56
CA ASP A 371 12.73 -10.36 -7.45
C ASP A 371 13.34 -9.04 -6.96
N LEU A 372 14.39 -9.18 -6.13
CA LEU A 372 15.10 -8.04 -5.57
C LEU A 372 15.84 -7.19 -6.64
N GLN A 373 16.11 -7.74 -7.84
CA GLN A 373 16.76 -6.99 -8.91
C GLN A 373 15.87 -5.90 -9.48
N LEU A 374 14.55 -5.98 -9.30
CA LEU A 374 13.60 -4.96 -9.69
C LEU A 374 13.93 -3.59 -9.09
N ILE A 375 14.57 -3.52 -7.90
CA ILE A 375 14.99 -2.25 -7.30
C ILE A 375 15.86 -1.40 -8.23
N ASN A 376 16.67 -2.05 -9.07
CA ASN A 376 17.53 -1.39 -10.05
C ASN A 376 16.95 -1.43 -11.47
N GLY A 377 15.92 -2.21 -11.71
CA GLY A 377 15.35 -2.45 -13.03
C GLY A 377 14.12 -1.60 -13.36
N GLU A 378 13.46 -1.02 -12.34
CA GLU A 378 12.17 -0.34 -12.55
C GLU A 378 12.24 0.83 -13.53
N VAL A 379 13.23 1.71 -13.40
CA VAL A 379 13.37 2.84 -14.32
C VAL A 379 13.47 2.36 -15.78
N ALA A 380 14.20 1.28 -16.03
CA ALA A 380 14.28 0.68 -17.37
C ALA A 380 12.93 0.10 -17.82
N ALA A 381 12.18 -0.53 -16.93
CA ALA A 381 10.84 -1.06 -17.23
C ALA A 381 9.86 0.07 -17.60
N TYR A 382 9.84 1.17 -16.86
CA TYR A 382 9.03 2.35 -17.20
C TYR A 382 9.50 2.99 -18.53
N ARG A 383 10.81 3.10 -18.76
CA ARG A 383 11.35 3.63 -20.01
C ARG A 383 11.00 2.78 -21.22
N ALA A 384 10.82 1.46 -21.08
CA ALA A 384 10.46 0.55 -22.14
C ALA A 384 9.00 0.66 -22.60
N VAL A 385 8.11 1.25 -21.79
CA VAL A 385 6.69 1.41 -22.16
C VAL A 385 6.57 2.29 -23.40
N THR A 386 5.81 1.85 -24.40
CA THR A 386 5.57 2.57 -25.66
C THR A 386 4.17 3.18 -25.71
N THR A 387 3.95 4.10 -26.65
CA THR A 387 2.61 4.63 -26.96
C THR A 387 1.66 3.53 -27.39
N GLY A 388 2.17 2.48 -28.06
CA GLY A 388 1.41 1.28 -28.44
C GLY A 388 0.96 0.46 -27.24
N ASP A 389 1.79 0.33 -26.20
CA ASP A 389 1.43 -0.36 -24.96
C ASP A 389 0.32 0.38 -24.22
N ILE A 390 0.38 1.71 -24.16
CA ILE A 390 -0.67 2.57 -23.58
C ILE A 390 -2.00 2.35 -24.30
N LEU A 391 -2.00 2.35 -25.65
CA LEU A 391 -3.18 2.12 -26.45
C LEU A 391 -3.76 0.71 -26.22
N ALA A 392 -2.91 -0.32 -26.22
CA ALA A 392 -3.30 -1.71 -26.00
C ALA A 392 -3.87 -1.93 -24.60
N PHE A 393 -3.22 -1.38 -23.58
CA PHE A 393 -3.68 -1.40 -22.18
C PHE A 393 -5.06 -0.75 -22.05
N SER A 394 -5.24 0.47 -22.61
CA SER A 394 -6.49 1.21 -22.52
C SER A 394 -7.65 0.43 -23.15
N ARG A 395 -7.45 -0.19 -24.33
CA ARG A 395 -8.45 -1.03 -25.01
C ARG A 395 -8.83 -2.27 -24.22
N ARG A 396 -7.86 -2.91 -23.57
CA ARG A 396 -8.09 -4.14 -22.81
C ARG A 396 -8.75 -3.85 -21.45
N THR A 397 -8.31 -2.81 -20.77
CA THR A 397 -8.69 -2.53 -19.38
C THR A 397 -9.98 -1.72 -19.27
N PHE A 398 -10.14 -0.67 -20.06
CA PHE A 398 -11.27 0.27 -19.94
C PHE A 398 -12.51 -0.16 -20.74
N ARG A 399 -12.79 -1.46 -20.76
CA ARG A 399 -14.01 -2.00 -21.40
C ARG A 399 -15.25 -1.70 -20.54
N PRO A 400 -16.41 -1.43 -21.15
CA PRO A 400 -17.65 -1.18 -20.41
C PRO A 400 -18.00 -2.28 -19.38
N GLY A 401 -17.82 -3.56 -19.74
CA GLY A 401 -18.08 -4.69 -18.88
C GLY A 401 -17.18 -4.76 -17.62
N ASN A 402 -15.97 -4.18 -17.68
CA ASN A 402 -15.01 -4.12 -16.59
C ASN A 402 -15.19 -2.90 -15.67
N CYS A 403 -16.24 -2.09 -15.86
CA CYS A 403 -16.44 -0.83 -15.16
C CYS A 403 -17.35 -1.00 -13.94
N SER A 404 -16.90 -0.47 -12.80
CA SER A 404 -17.71 -0.26 -11.59
C SER A 404 -17.86 1.25 -11.36
N THR A 405 -19.09 1.77 -11.44
CA THR A 405 -19.40 3.20 -11.31
C THR A 405 -20.05 3.47 -9.96
N LEU A 406 -19.44 4.34 -9.16
CA LEU A 406 -20.00 4.83 -7.91
C LEU A 406 -20.33 6.31 -8.05
N ILE A 407 -21.61 6.67 -7.87
CA ILE A 407 -22.08 8.04 -7.71
C ILE A 407 -22.30 8.30 -6.23
N TYR A 408 -21.47 9.15 -5.65
CA TYR A 408 -21.56 9.56 -4.26
C TYR A 408 -22.22 10.95 -4.22
N LYS A 409 -23.54 10.95 -4.09
CA LYS A 409 -24.39 12.13 -4.32
C LYS A 409 -24.53 12.96 -3.06
N ALA A 410 -24.33 14.28 -3.20
CA ALA A 410 -24.65 15.22 -2.14
C ALA A 410 -26.17 15.30 -1.92
N LYS A 411 -26.59 15.23 -0.65
CA LYS A 411 -27.98 15.53 -0.28
C LYS A 411 -28.28 16.99 -0.60
N LYS A 412 -29.48 17.22 -1.15
CA LYS A 412 -29.95 18.60 -1.41
C LYS A 412 -30.39 19.27 -0.12
#